data_6aa3c16b5e17abbcf321c821d760fe45
#
_entry.id   6aa3c16b5e17abbcf321c821d760fe45
#
_cell.length_a   1.000
_cell.length_b   1.000
_cell.length_c   1.000
_cell.angle_alpha   90.00
_cell.angle_beta   90.00
_cell.angle_gamma   90.00
#
_symmetry.space_group_name_H-M   'P 1'
#
loop_
_entity.id
_entity.type
_entity.pdbx_description
1 polymer ?
#
loop_
_entity_poly.entity_id
_entity_poly.type
_entity_poly.pdbx_seq_one_letter_code
_entity_poly.pdbx_strand_id
1 'polypeptide(L)'
;MFKHVLSKFWQKVPARMRRWLIRSTNTRFTVTAGAIIFNEAGEVLLLKHFFRAGSGWGLPGGFLKPGEQPLDALRRELNEEIGLQIHDVEIFLARSFKRPRQIEVLYLAKAVGRGEPRSIEVERAVWFSIDQLPAGLPKDQKLLVERAVEKLPG
;
A
#
# COMPACT_ATOMS: atom_id res chain seq x y z
N MET A 1 12.79 27.96 -33.52
CA MET A 1 12.76 27.21 -34.78
C MET A 1 12.97 25.70 -34.56
N PHE A 2 13.97 25.25 -33.84
CA PHE A 2 14.28 23.83 -33.58
C PHE A 2 13.15 23.04 -32.86
N LYS A 3 12.49 23.62 -31.86
CA LYS A 3 11.39 23.01 -31.11
C LYS A 3 10.16 22.68 -31.97
N HIS A 4 9.83 23.52 -32.96
CA HIS A 4 8.70 23.29 -33.83
C HIS A 4 8.96 22.16 -34.87
N VAL A 5 10.20 22.01 -35.30
CA VAL A 5 10.60 20.91 -36.19
C VAL A 5 10.52 19.56 -35.47
N LEU A 6 11.03 19.51 -34.22
CA LEU A 6 10.95 18.33 -33.35
C LEU A 6 9.50 17.93 -33.02
N SER A 7 8.64 18.90 -32.74
CA SER A 7 7.21 18.64 -32.46
C SER A 7 6.49 18.07 -33.69
N LYS A 8 6.74 18.61 -34.89
CA LYS A 8 6.16 18.07 -36.13
C LYS A 8 6.68 16.67 -36.46
N PHE A 9 7.96 16.42 -36.23
CA PHE A 9 8.54 15.08 -36.40
C PHE A 9 7.93 14.08 -35.40
N TRP A 10 7.80 14.46 -34.11
CA TRP A 10 7.19 13.63 -33.08
C TRP A 10 5.72 13.27 -33.39
N GLN A 11 4.96 14.19 -33.98
CA GLN A 11 3.57 13.93 -34.38
C GLN A 11 3.44 12.92 -35.54
N LYS A 12 4.47 12.80 -36.39
CA LYS A 12 4.51 11.83 -37.52
C LYS A 12 4.94 10.43 -37.05
N VAL A 13 5.52 10.27 -35.87
CA VAL A 13 5.91 8.97 -35.31
C VAL A 13 4.64 8.17 -35.00
N PRO A 14 4.50 6.93 -35.50
CA PRO A 14 3.34 6.06 -35.17
C PRO A 14 3.10 5.92 -33.69
N ALA A 15 1.85 5.93 -33.27
CA ALA A 15 1.48 5.87 -31.83
C ALA A 15 2.06 4.66 -31.10
N ARG A 16 2.25 3.53 -31.80
CA ARG A 16 2.89 2.33 -31.25
C ARG A 16 4.37 2.59 -30.90
N MET A 17 5.09 3.27 -31.79
CA MET A 17 6.52 3.57 -31.61
C MET A 17 6.74 4.64 -30.53
N ARG A 18 5.87 5.66 -30.47
CA ARG A 18 5.88 6.66 -29.39
C ARG A 18 5.68 5.99 -28.01
N ARG A 19 4.68 5.10 -27.90
CA ARG A 19 4.42 4.34 -26.69
C ARG A 19 5.59 3.43 -26.29
N TRP A 20 6.23 2.81 -27.28
CA TRP A 20 7.41 1.97 -27.04
C TRP A 20 8.58 2.80 -26.51
N LEU A 21 8.90 3.94 -27.15
CA LEU A 21 9.95 4.88 -26.71
C LEU A 21 9.70 5.38 -25.28
N ILE A 22 8.47 5.83 -24.98
CA ILE A 22 8.12 6.28 -23.63
C ILE A 22 8.29 5.14 -22.61
N ARG A 23 7.84 3.93 -22.94
CA ARG A 23 7.95 2.77 -22.03
C ARG A 23 9.40 2.30 -21.83
N SER A 24 10.27 2.43 -22.81
CA SER A 24 11.68 2.03 -22.71
C SER A 24 12.53 3.01 -21.92
N THR A 25 12.13 4.29 -21.88
CA THR A 25 12.86 5.35 -21.18
C THR A 25 12.36 5.58 -19.74
N ASN A 26 11.11 5.19 -19.44
CA ASN A 26 10.54 5.37 -18.10
C ASN A 26 10.83 4.18 -17.18
N THR A 27 11.18 4.51 -15.96
CA THR A 27 11.34 3.52 -14.89
C THR A 27 9.98 2.90 -14.55
N ARG A 28 9.93 1.57 -14.50
CA ARG A 28 8.74 0.85 -14.05
C ARG A 28 8.78 0.70 -12.54
N PHE A 29 7.63 0.92 -11.91
CA PHE A 29 7.41 0.69 -10.49
C PHE A 29 6.32 -0.36 -10.32
N THR A 30 6.46 -1.21 -9.30
CA THR A 30 5.34 -1.93 -8.73
C THR A 30 4.55 -0.98 -7.85
N VAL A 31 3.24 -1.17 -7.74
CA VAL A 31 2.39 -0.33 -6.88
C VAL A 31 1.74 -1.23 -5.84
N THR A 32 1.76 -0.78 -4.61
CA THR A 32 1.10 -1.44 -3.48
C THR A 32 0.12 -0.47 -2.83
N ALA A 33 -0.94 -1.02 -2.26
CA ALA A 33 -1.84 -0.32 -1.36
C ALA A 33 -1.80 -1.00 0.00
N GLY A 34 -1.65 -0.20 1.06
CA GLY A 34 -1.66 -0.66 2.44
C GLY A 34 -2.52 0.24 3.31
N ALA A 35 -2.75 -0.15 4.56
CA ALA A 35 -3.48 0.68 5.51
C ALA A 35 -2.96 0.58 6.93
N ILE A 36 -3.10 1.69 7.66
CA ILE A 36 -3.09 1.74 9.11
C ILE A 36 -4.57 1.68 9.52
N ILE A 37 -4.98 0.57 10.14
CA ILE A 37 -6.38 0.30 10.46
C ILE A 37 -6.53 0.28 11.97
N PHE A 38 -7.44 1.10 12.48
CA PHE A 38 -7.76 1.15 13.90
C PHE A 38 -9.12 0.50 14.17
N ASN A 39 -9.24 -0.17 15.33
CA ASN A 39 -10.52 -0.60 15.88
C ASN A 39 -11.12 0.49 16.79
N GLU A 40 -12.30 0.22 17.37
CA GLU A 40 -12.98 1.14 18.29
C GLU A 40 -12.21 1.38 19.61
N ALA A 41 -11.33 0.46 19.99
CA ALA A 41 -10.48 0.61 21.17
C ALA A 41 -9.18 1.41 20.90
N GLY A 42 -8.98 1.89 19.65
CA GLY A 42 -7.77 2.61 19.24
C GLY A 42 -6.55 1.71 19.04
N GLU A 43 -6.74 0.40 18.95
CA GLU A 43 -5.67 -0.54 18.65
C GLU A 43 -5.45 -0.64 17.14
N VAL A 44 -4.21 -0.86 16.71
CA VAL A 44 -3.83 -0.99 15.31
C VAL A 44 -3.73 -2.45 14.89
N LEU A 45 -4.24 -2.75 13.69
CA LEU A 45 -4.13 -4.09 13.09
C LEU A 45 -2.77 -4.31 12.46
N LEU A 46 -2.09 -5.38 12.85
CA LEU A 46 -0.91 -5.89 12.18
C LEU A 46 -1.12 -7.32 11.72
N LEU A 47 -0.57 -7.65 10.57
CA LEU A 47 -0.55 -9.02 10.04
C LEU A 47 0.85 -9.62 10.17
N LYS A 48 0.90 -10.90 10.52
CA LYS A 48 2.12 -11.69 10.47
C LYS A 48 2.05 -12.63 9.26
N HIS A 49 2.94 -12.44 8.31
CA HIS A 49 3.01 -13.24 7.09
C HIS A 49 4.13 -14.27 7.15
N PHE A 50 3.85 -15.48 6.69
CA PHE A 50 4.86 -16.55 6.60
C PHE A 50 6.03 -16.21 5.69
N PHE A 51 5.76 -15.55 4.55
CA PHE A 51 6.76 -15.30 3.51
C PHE A 51 7.38 -13.91 3.56
N ARG A 52 7.00 -13.07 4.50
CA ARG A 52 7.57 -11.73 4.67
C ARG A 52 8.93 -11.83 5.37
N ALA A 53 9.95 -11.19 4.80
CA ALA A 53 11.27 -11.15 5.41
C ALA A 53 11.28 -10.55 6.82
N GLY A 54 12.23 -10.97 7.64
CA GLY A 54 12.37 -10.52 9.03
C GLY A 54 11.40 -11.23 9.97
N SER A 55 10.69 -10.48 10.81
CA SER A 55 9.74 -11.03 11.79
C SER A 55 8.41 -11.47 11.19
N GLY A 56 8.15 -11.13 9.94
CA GLY A 56 6.87 -11.33 9.29
C GLY A 56 5.80 -10.28 9.62
N TRP A 57 5.97 -9.47 10.67
CA TRP A 57 5.02 -8.43 11.05
C TRP A 57 4.99 -7.26 10.09
N GLY A 58 3.80 -6.72 9.84
CA GLY A 58 3.62 -5.50 9.05
C GLY A 58 2.18 -5.05 8.95
N LEU A 59 2.03 -3.85 8.41
CA LEU A 59 0.72 -3.31 8.04
C LEU A 59 0.06 -4.17 6.96
N PRO A 60 -1.27 -4.33 6.99
CA PRO A 60 -2.02 -5.02 5.95
C PRO A 60 -1.95 -4.29 4.61
N GLY A 61 -1.96 -5.04 3.53
CA GLY A 61 -1.96 -4.52 2.17
C GLY A 61 -1.24 -5.43 1.18
N GLY A 62 -1.38 -5.13 -0.10
CA GLY A 62 -0.82 -5.95 -1.17
C GLY A 62 -0.59 -5.21 -2.48
N PHE A 63 -0.26 -5.97 -3.52
CA PHE A 63 0.04 -5.44 -4.84
C PHE A 63 -1.24 -5.16 -5.64
N LEU A 64 -1.20 -4.07 -6.43
CA LEU A 64 -2.25 -3.79 -7.39
C LEU A 64 -2.19 -4.75 -8.58
N LYS A 65 -3.35 -5.23 -9.01
CA LYS A 65 -3.52 -5.88 -10.30
C LYS A 65 -3.59 -4.85 -11.45
N PRO A 66 -3.26 -5.20 -12.69
CA PRO A 66 -3.36 -4.28 -13.83
C PRO A 66 -4.76 -3.65 -13.95
N GLY A 67 -4.82 -2.32 -13.94
CA GLY A 67 -6.07 -1.55 -14.04
C GLY A 67 -6.83 -1.37 -12.73
N GLU A 68 -6.39 -1.98 -11.64
CA GLU A 68 -7.02 -1.87 -10.33
C GLU A 68 -6.70 -0.51 -9.66
N GLN A 69 -7.68 0.06 -8.96
CA GLN A 69 -7.45 1.25 -8.15
C GLN A 69 -6.84 0.88 -6.79
N PRO A 70 -5.99 1.74 -6.19
CA PRO A 70 -5.33 1.40 -4.93
C PRO A 70 -6.28 1.02 -3.79
N LEU A 71 -7.41 1.70 -3.65
CA LEU A 71 -8.39 1.39 -2.61
C LEU A 71 -9.10 0.05 -2.87
N ASP A 72 -9.37 -0.28 -4.13
CA ASP A 72 -9.99 -1.57 -4.49
C ASP A 72 -9.02 -2.72 -4.23
N ALA A 73 -7.72 -2.53 -4.55
CA ALA A 73 -6.67 -3.48 -4.21
C ALA A 73 -6.60 -3.73 -2.70
N LEU A 74 -6.59 -2.67 -1.90
CA LEU A 74 -6.58 -2.79 -0.44
C LEU A 74 -7.78 -3.58 0.08
N ARG A 75 -8.99 -3.25 -0.36
CA ARG A 75 -10.22 -3.94 0.06
C ARG A 75 -10.22 -5.40 -0.34
N ARG A 76 -9.73 -5.71 -1.55
CA ARG A 76 -9.59 -7.09 -2.02
C ARG A 76 -8.62 -7.87 -1.15
N GLU A 77 -7.41 -7.34 -0.88
CA GLU A 77 -6.40 -7.99 -0.04
C GLU A 77 -6.92 -8.24 1.37
N LEU A 78 -7.53 -7.22 2.02
CA LEU A 78 -8.12 -7.37 3.35
C LEU A 78 -9.20 -8.46 3.39
N ASN A 79 -10.03 -8.54 2.35
CA ASN A 79 -11.06 -9.58 2.28
C ASN A 79 -10.47 -10.97 2.02
N GLU A 80 -9.49 -11.09 1.11
CA GLU A 80 -8.83 -12.35 0.75
C GLU A 80 -7.98 -12.88 1.91
N GLU A 81 -7.24 -12.01 2.60
CA GLU A 81 -6.31 -12.40 3.66
C GLU A 81 -6.98 -12.69 5.01
N ILE A 82 -7.93 -11.83 5.40
CA ILE A 82 -8.49 -11.86 6.77
C ILE A 82 -10.00 -11.61 6.86
N GLY A 83 -10.70 -11.42 5.73
CA GLY A 83 -12.14 -11.18 5.69
C GLY A 83 -12.59 -9.88 6.37
N LEU A 84 -11.71 -8.89 6.44
CA LEU A 84 -12.00 -7.60 7.08
C LEU A 84 -12.59 -6.59 6.11
N GLN A 85 -13.61 -5.86 6.56
CA GLN A 85 -14.11 -4.66 5.89
C GLN A 85 -13.64 -3.41 6.63
N ILE A 86 -13.52 -2.30 5.88
CA ILE A 86 -13.06 -1.01 6.41
C ILE A 86 -14.00 0.12 5.99
N HIS A 87 -14.08 1.13 6.85
CA HIS A 87 -14.79 2.38 6.62
C HIS A 87 -13.93 3.59 7.02
N ASP A 88 -14.45 4.81 6.83
CA ASP A 88 -13.74 6.08 7.10
C ASP A 88 -12.33 6.09 6.48
N VAL A 89 -12.26 5.70 5.19
CA VAL A 89 -10.99 5.50 4.50
C VAL A 89 -10.51 6.80 3.89
N GLU A 90 -9.32 7.24 4.28
CA GLU A 90 -8.65 8.40 3.70
C GLU A 90 -7.22 8.07 3.28
N ILE A 91 -6.67 8.79 2.31
CA ILE A 91 -5.26 8.65 1.93
C ILE A 91 -4.42 9.28 3.04
N PHE A 92 -3.58 8.46 3.68
CA PHE A 92 -2.63 8.90 4.69
C PHE A 92 -1.37 9.51 4.06
N LEU A 93 -0.75 8.77 3.11
CA LEU A 93 0.38 9.24 2.31
C LEU A 93 0.60 8.35 1.08
N ALA A 94 1.38 8.87 0.13
CA ALA A 94 2.00 8.07 -0.92
C ALA A 94 3.52 8.25 -0.84
N ARG A 95 4.26 7.14 -0.95
CA ARG A 95 5.73 7.15 -0.90
C ARG A 95 6.33 6.25 -1.98
N SER A 96 7.56 6.52 -2.35
CA SER A 96 8.29 5.71 -3.32
C SER A 96 9.56 5.14 -2.72
N PHE A 97 9.90 3.91 -3.14
CA PHE A 97 11.12 3.23 -2.76
C PHE A 97 12.03 3.08 -3.99
N LYS A 98 13.32 3.34 -3.80
CA LYS A 98 14.32 3.16 -4.85
C LYS A 98 14.64 1.68 -5.08
N ARG A 99 14.61 0.88 -4.01
CA ARG A 99 14.87 -0.57 -4.01
C ARG A 99 13.99 -1.25 -2.97
N PRO A 100 13.02 -2.11 -3.39
CA PRO A 100 12.61 -2.31 -4.78
C PRO A 100 12.03 -1.03 -5.37
N ARG A 101 11.92 -0.93 -6.70
CA ARG A 101 11.23 0.20 -7.37
C ARG A 101 9.74 0.06 -7.13
N GLN A 102 9.25 0.69 -6.09
CA GLN A 102 7.87 0.55 -5.62
C GLN A 102 7.28 1.90 -5.24
N ILE A 103 6.00 2.06 -5.52
CA ILE A 103 5.16 3.14 -4.99
C ILE A 103 4.18 2.48 -4.05
N GLU A 104 4.08 3.00 -2.85
CA GLU A 104 3.09 2.57 -1.86
C GLU A 104 2.09 3.70 -1.62
N VAL A 105 0.79 3.37 -1.73
CA VAL A 105 -0.31 4.23 -1.30
C VAL A 105 -0.82 3.69 0.03
N LEU A 106 -0.66 4.47 1.09
CA LEU A 106 -1.06 4.08 2.43
C LEU A 106 -2.32 4.84 2.85
N TYR A 107 -3.29 4.11 3.34
CA TYR A 107 -4.56 4.63 3.83
C TYR A 107 -4.61 4.62 5.36
N LEU A 108 -5.44 5.50 5.91
CA LEU A 108 -5.93 5.45 7.28
C LEU A 108 -7.37 4.98 7.22
N ALA A 109 -7.77 4.04 8.07
CA ALA A 109 -9.11 3.48 8.04
C ALA A 109 -9.53 2.96 9.42
N LYS A 110 -10.85 2.76 9.57
CA LYS A 110 -11.44 2.05 10.70
C LYS A 110 -11.94 0.67 10.29
N ALA A 111 -11.83 -0.30 11.20
CA ALA A 111 -12.27 -1.67 10.95
C ALA A 111 -13.78 -1.84 11.19
N VAL A 112 -14.38 -2.76 10.43
CA VAL A 112 -15.68 -3.37 10.73
C VAL A 112 -15.45 -4.80 11.19
N GLY A 113 -15.56 -5.07 12.47
CA GLY A 113 -15.26 -6.37 13.06
C GLY A 113 -13.76 -6.57 13.33
N ARG A 114 -13.35 -7.81 13.51
CA ARG A 114 -11.98 -8.15 13.98
C ARG A 114 -11.04 -8.61 12.86
N GLY A 115 -11.55 -9.29 11.86
CA GLY A 115 -10.75 -9.99 10.86
C GLY A 115 -10.02 -11.20 11.44
N GLU A 116 -9.98 -12.30 10.67
CA GLU A 116 -9.30 -13.54 11.06
C GLU A 116 -8.52 -14.09 9.85
N PRO A 117 -7.34 -14.70 10.05
CA PRO A 117 -6.58 -15.29 8.94
C PRO A 117 -7.42 -16.25 8.12
N ARG A 118 -7.45 -16.03 6.80
CA ARG A 118 -8.17 -16.86 5.81
C ARG A 118 -7.24 -17.39 4.73
N SER A 119 -6.14 -16.70 4.47
CA SER A 119 -5.15 -17.13 3.48
C SER A 119 -4.02 -17.92 4.14
N ILE A 120 -3.37 -18.77 3.35
CA ILE A 120 -2.17 -19.51 3.80
C ILE A 120 -0.96 -18.60 4.02
N GLU A 121 -1.01 -17.37 3.53
CA GLU A 121 0.08 -16.41 3.63
C GLU A 121 0.10 -15.68 4.97
N VAL A 122 -1.06 -15.55 5.62
CA VAL A 122 -1.23 -14.87 6.90
C VAL A 122 -1.25 -15.85 8.05
N GLU A 123 -0.20 -15.82 8.87
CA GLU A 123 -0.11 -16.61 10.10
C GLU A 123 -1.03 -16.08 11.20
N ARG A 124 -1.06 -14.75 11.38
CA ARG A 124 -1.81 -14.06 12.43
C ARG A 124 -2.32 -12.70 11.96
N ALA A 125 -3.51 -12.35 12.45
CA ALA A 125 -4.05 -10.99 12.43
C ALA A 125 -4.26 -10.56 13.88
N VAL A 126 -3.52 -9.56 14.35
CA VAL A 126 -3.50 -9.17 15.78
C VAL A 126 -3.67 -7.67 15.92
N TRP A 127 -4.51 -7.27 16.84
CA TRP A 127 -4.72 -5.90 17.27
C TRP A 127 -3.74 -5.56 18.40
N PHE A 128 -2.99 -4.48 18.23
CA PHE A 128 -1.99 -4.02 19.18
C PHE A 128 -2.31 -2.64 19.70
N SER A 129 -2.19 -2.45 21.02
CA SER A 129 -2.08 -1.11 21.58
C SER A 129 -0.81 -0.44 21.08
N ILE A 130 -0.86 0.87 20.92
CA ILE A 130 0.25 1.63 20.27
C ILE A 130 1.56 1.54 21.08
N ASP A 131 1.47 1.43 22.39
CA ASP A 131 2.60 1.26 23.31
C ASP A 131 3.17 -0.18 23.32
N GLN A 132 2.44 -1.16 22.77
CA GLN A 132 2.79 -2.59 22.75
C GLN A 132 3.04 -3.16 21.35
N LEU A 133 3.45 -2.32 20.40
CA LEU A 133 3.79 -2.77 19.05
C LEU A 133 4.90 -3.83 19.10
N PRO A 134 4.81 -4.90 18.27
CA PRO A 134 5.80 -5.97 18.32
C PRO A 134 7.19 -5.48 17.93
N ALA A 135 8.21 -5.92 18.67
CA ALA A 135 9.61 -5.51 18.45
C ALA A 135 10.12 -5.78 17.02
N GLY A 136 9.51 -6.75 16.36
CA GLY A 136 9.84 -7.09 14.97
C GLY A 136 9.14 -6.24 13.90
N LEU A 137 8.28 -5.30 14.26
CA LEU A 137 7.67 -4.39 13.27
C LEU A 137 8.75 -3.49 12.66
N PRO A 138 8.80 -3.35 11.31
CA PRO A 138 9.76 -2.46 10.66
C PRO A 138 9.69 -1.03 11.23
N LYS A 139 10.84 -0.43 11.47
CA LYS A 139 10.95 0.90 12.12
C LYS A 139 10.17 1.99 11.38
N ASP A 140 10.19 1.95 10.04
CA ASP A 140 9.45 2.91 9.22
C ASP A 140 7.93 2.74 9.39
N GLN A 141 7.43 1.50 9.52
CA GLN A 141 6.01 1.24 9.78
C GLN A 141 5.60 1.65 11.20
N LYS A 142 6.48 1.44 12.19
CA LYS A 142 6.25 1.93 13.55
C LYS A 142 6.07 3.45 13.57
N LEU A 143 6.96 4.19 12.93
CA LEU A 143 6.85 5.65 12.80
C LEU A 143 5.57 6.09 12.08
N LEU A 144 5.12 5.32 11.07
CA LEU A 144 3.87 5.62 10.38
C LEU A 144 2.65 5.44 11.29
N VAL A 145 2.63 4.39 12.11
CA VAL A 145 1.57 4.15 13.10
C VAL A 145 1.54 5.29 14.12
N GLU A 146 2.68 5.67 14.69
CA GLU A 146 2.80 6.77 15.65
C GLU A 146 2.26 8.10 15.06
N ARG A 147 2.64 8.44 13.83
CA ARG A 147 2.11 9.61 13.12
C ARG A 147 0.62 9.54 12.79
N ALA A 148 0.09 8.34 12.59
CA ALA A 148 -1.34 8.17 12.31
C ALA A 148 -2.18 8.44 13.57
N VAL A 149 -1.69 8.05 14.75
CA VAL A 149 -2.36 8.34 16.03
C VAL A 149 -2.52 9.84 16.26
N GLU A 150 -1.51 10.65 15.90
CA GLU A 150 -1.60 12.12 16.02
C GLU A 150 -2.72 12.76 15.18
N LYS A 151 -3.21 12.03 14.17
CA LYS A 151 -4.30 12.49 13.28
C LYS A 151 -5.68 11.99 13.69
N LEU A 152 -5.75 11.03 14.61
CA LEU A 152 -7.04 10.58 15.11
C LEU A 152 -7.68 11.71 15.91
N PRO A 153 -8.96 12.04 15.66
CA PRO A 153 -9.70 12.94 16.54
C PRO A 153 -9.74 12.35 17.92
N GLY A 154 -9.32 13.14 18.92
CA GLY A 154 -9.39 12.76 20.34
C GLY A 154 -10.81 12.55 20.83
#